data_f4772631abd7e9918419a560cdfb9a24
#
_entry.id   f4772631abd7e9918419a560cdfb9a24
#
_cell.length_a   1.000
_cell.length_b   1.000
_cell.length_c   1.000
_cell.angle_alpha   90.00
_cell.angle_beta   90.00
_cell.angle_gamma   90.00
#
_symmetry.space_group_name_H-M   'P 1'
#
loop_
_entity.id
_entity.type
_entity.pdbx_description
1 polymer ?
#
loop_
_entity_poly.entity_id
_entity_poly.type
_entity_poly.pdbx_seq_one_letter_code
_entity_poly.pdbx_strand_id
1 'polypeptide(L)'
;MYSQQELDDAVAAGVISAEAAAALRAHVEGQRSIAIPDEEQFRLITGFNDIFVSIAAAILLFAVGFIGQSLGEAAGLTLDFKGPSPLAPPAVAATSWALALFFTAKRRMALPSIILLLTFVGGVLATTGFSLAMAVGTDALNHNNAIGGIIVAASAAVAAGAAWLHWRRFRVPITVAAGAASVSAVAIGLLVAVVGPDDKNLENIILGFLLVLGVATFLFAMWWDGSDRSRLTRRSDVAFWLHLLAAPMIVHPIFTLLGLNNGTASLSEGLVVILLYVALGVTALAIDRRALLVSALAYVLYALNELFRQFGAVELNVALTALVIGSALLMLSAFWHQARSAIVRPLPEGLRDRLPIVDRTTPIPATQPAG
;
A
#
# COMPACT_ATOMS: atom_id res chain seq x y z
N MET A 1 29.71 4.95 10.53
CA MET A 1 28.78 4.70 11.65
C MET A 1 29.24 3.41 12.28
N TYR A 2 29.72 3.40 13.53
CA TYR A 2 30.30 2.22 14.17
C TYR A 2 29.23 1.16 14.42
N SER A 3 29.56 -0.10 14.16
CA SER A 3 28.69 -1.25 14.46
C SER A 3 28.73 -1.57 15.96
N GLN A 4 27.74 -2.32 16.42
CA GLN A 4 27.70 -2.78 17.82
C GLN A 4 28.92 -3.65 18.14
N GLN A 5 29.34 -4.43 17.17
CA GLN A 5 30.50 -5.33 17.28
C GLN A 5 31.82 -4.57 17.40
N GLU A 6 32.00 -3.48 16.64
CA GLU A 6 33.18 -2.60 16.75
C GLU A 6 33.28 -1.90 18.11
N LEU A 7 32.13 -1.51 18.70
CA LEU A 7 32.10 -0.96 20.05
C LEU A 7 32.42 -2.02 21.13
N ASP A 8 31.92 -3.23 20.97
CA ASP A 8 32.21 -4.33 21.91
C ASP A 8 33.66 -4.76 21.78
N ASP A 9 34.21 -4.79 20.59
CA ASP A 9 35.64 -5.06 20.34
C ASP A 9 36.55 -3.97 20.91
N ALA A 10 36.14 -2.67 20.83
CA ALA A 10 36.87 -1.57 21.42
C ALA A 10 36.86 -1.62 22.96
N VAL A 11 35.77 -2.06 23.57
CA VAL A 11 35.69 -2.30 25.03
C VAL A 11 36.58 -3.50 25.42
N ALA A 12 36.54 -4.59 24.66
CA ALA A 12 37.36 -5.79 24.92
C ALA A 12 38.85 -5.49 24.77
N ALA A 13 39.22 -4.60 23.83
CA ALA A 13 40.60 -4.12 23.63
C ALA A 13 41.02 -3.03 24.66
N GLY A 14 40.17 -2.60 25.57
CA GLY A 14 40.45 -1.57 26.58
C GLY A 14 40.64 -0.16 26.01
N VAL A 15 40.23 0.08 24.75
CA VAL A 15 40.34 1.40 24.07
C VAL A 15 39.31 2.39 24.62
N ILE A 16 38.12 1.90 25.00
CA ILE A 16 37.06 2.64 25.67
C ILE A 16 36.52 1.84 26.86
N SER A 17 36.05 2.57 27.91
CA SER A 17 35.40 1.89 29.02
C SER A 17 33.98 1.39 28.65
N ALA A 18 33.51 0.35 29.35
CA ALA A 18 32.15 -0.16 29.16
C ALA A 18 31.09 0.93 29.42
N GLU A 19 31.36 1.83 30.38
CA GLU A 19 30.50 2.98 30.68
C GLU A 19 30.48 4.01 29.53
N ALA A 20 31.64 4.32 28.95
CA ALA A 20 31.71 5.21 27.79
C ALA A 20 30.99 4.63 26.57
N ALA A 21 31.12 3.32 26.32
CA ALA A 21 30.38 2.62 25.26
C ALA A 21 28.86 2.65 25.51
N ALA A 22 28.41 2.46 26.75
CA ALA A 22 27.01 2.55 27.14
C ALA A 22 26.47 3.99 26.99
N ALA A 23 27.24 4.99 27.44
CA ALA A 23 26.87 6.40 27.28
C ALA A 23 26.80 6.81 25.80
N LEU A 24 27.73 6.36 24.96
CA LEU A 24 27.68 6.59 23.53
C LEU A 24 26.49 5.93 22.87
N ARG A 25 26.13 4.68 23.26
CA ARG A 25 24.92 4.02 22.80
C ARG A 25 23.68 4.80 23.19
N ALA A 26 23.54 5.19 24.46
CA ALA A 26 22.41 5.98 24.94
C ALA A 26 22.30 7.33 24.22
N HIS A 27 23.44 8.00 23.96
CA HIS A 27 23.48 9.26 23.22
C HIS A 27 23.06 9.08 21.75
N VAL A 28 23.56 8.04 21.08
CA VAL A 28 23.22 7.73 19.69
C VAL A 28 21.77 7.24 19.58
N GLU A 29 21.27 6.47 20.54
CA GLU A 29 19.86 6.09 20.60
C GLU A 29 18.98 7.30 20.92
N GLY A 30 19.40 8.18 21.81
CA GLY A 30 18.77 9.47 22.07
C GLY A 30 18.72 10.35 20.82
N GLN A 31 19.81 10.47 20.07
CA GLN A 31 19.83 11.20 18.79
C GLN A 31 19.01 10.50 17.69
N ARG A 32 18.95 9.20 17.68
CA ARG A 32 18.09 8.44 16.75
C ARG A 32 16.60 8.53 17.14
N SER A 33 16.29 8.69 18.43
CA SER A 33 14.93 8.98 18.89
C SER A 33 14.53 10.44 18.69
N ILE A 34 15.51 11.36 18.56
CA ILE A 34 15.35 12.75 18.11
C ILE A 34 15.27 12.82 16.57
N ALA A 35 15.42 11.69 15.84
CA ALA A 35 15.13 11.64 14.41
C ALA A 35 13.69 12.10 14.18
N ILE A 36 13.61 13.32 13.74
CA ILE A 36 12.50 14.15 13.30
C ILE A 36 11.14 13.47 13.45
N PRO A 37 10.25 13.98 14.34
CA PRO A 37 8.93 13.38 14.61
C PRO A 37 8.00 13.30 13.39
N ASP A 38 8.46 13.78 12.24
CA ASP A 38 7.66 14.12 11.06
C ASP A 38 7.74 13.07 9.93
N GLU A 39 8.62 12.11 10.02
CA GLU A 39 8.69 11.07 8.98
C GLU A 39 7.86 9.87 9.43
N GLU A 40 6.86 9.51 8.61
CA GLU A 40 6.35 8.15 8.61
C GLU A 40 7.58 7.25 8.54
N GLN A 41 7.94 6.58 9.63
CA GLN A 41 9.17 5.77 9.72
C GLN A 41 9.04 4.51 8.88
N PHE A 42 8.69 4.71 7.61
CA PHE A 42 8.51 3.66 6.65
C PHE A 42 9.86 3.36 6.00
N ARG A 43 10.64 2.51 6.65
CA ARG A 43 11.93 2.03 6.12
C ARG A 43 11.69 0.94 5.08
N LEU A 44 11.28 1.35 3.87
CA LEU A 44 11.20 0.45 2.71
C LEU A 44 12.57 -0.09 2.32
N ILE A 45 13.62 0.69 2.54
CA ILE A 45 14.98 0.40 2.11
C ILE A 45 15.87 0.58 3.33
N THR A 46 16.48 -0.51 3.81
CA THR A 46 17.44 -0.48 4.91
C THR A 46 18.87 -0.28 4.42
N GLY A 47 19.11 -0.45 3.11
CA GLY A 47 20.39 -0.25 2.45
C GLY A 47 20.35 -0.59 0.96
N PHE A 48 21.44 -0.32 0.24
CA PHE A 48 21.55 -0.63 -1.19
C PHE A 48 21.34 -2.12 -1.50
N ASN A 49 21.70 -2.98 -0.55
CA ASN A 49 21.51 -4.43 -0.67
C ASN A 49 20.04 -4.83 -0.82
N ASP A 50 19.10 -4.09 -0.19
CA ASP A 50 17.65 -4.36 -0.32
C ASP A 50 17.18 -4.15 -1.76
N ILE A 51 17.69 -3.11 -2.43
CA ILE A 51 17.39 -2.82 -3.84
C ILE A 51 17.96 -3.93 -4.72
N PHE A 52 19.22 -4.28 -4.52
CA PHE A 52 19.89 -5.33 -5.29
C PHE A 52 19.16 -6.67 -5.19
N VAL A 53 18.83 -7.11 -3.97
CA VAL A 53 18.09 -8.37 -3.73
C VAL A 53 16.68 -8.30 -4.33
N SER A 54 16.01 -7.14 -4.27
CA SER A 54 14.69 -6.96 -4.85
C SER A 54 14.71 -7.10 -6.37
N ILE A 55 15.70 -6.51 -7.05
CA ILE A 55 15.87 -6.66 -8.49
C ILE A 55 16.18 -8.11 -8.86
N ALA A 56 17.10 -8.75 -8.14
CA ALA A 56 17.44 -10.15 -8.36
C ALA A 56 16.24 -11.09 -8.16
N ALA A 57 15.46 -10.87 -7.09
CA ALA A 57 14.22 -11.61 -6.84
C ALA A 57 13.18 -11.40 -7.95
N ALA A 58 12.99 -10.16 -8.41
CA ALA A 58 12.06 -9.87 -9.50
C ALA A 58 12.47 -10.56 -10.81
N ILE A 59 13.76 -10.53 -11.17
CA ILE A 59 14.29 -11.23 -12.36
C ILE A 59 14.08 -12.74 -12.24
N LEU A 60 14.39 -13.32 -11.08
CA LEU A 60 14.21 -14.76 -10.85
C LEU A 60 12.73 -15.17 -10.93
N LEU A 61 11.84 -14.41 -10.29
CA LEU A 61 10.39 -14.69 -10.33
C LEU A 61 9.82 -14.56 -11.74
N PHE A 62 10.28 -13.57 -12.52
CA PHE A 62 9.93 -13.45 -13.93
C PHE A 62 10.41 -14.68 -14.74
N ALA A 63 11.65 -15.10 -14.56
CA ALA A 63 12.21 -16.27 -15.24
C ALA A 63 11.44 -17.55 -14.88
N VAL A 64 11.13 -17.76 -13.59
CA VAL A 64 10.34 -18.92 -13.13
C VAL A 64 8.92 -18.89 -13.72
N GLY A 65 8.29 -17.71 -13.75
CA GLY A 65 6.98 -17.55 -14.39
C GLY A 65 7.02 -17.84 -15.88
N PHE A 66 8.03 -17.36 -16.60
CA PHE A 66 8.22 -17.63 -18.02
C PHE A 66 8.46 -19.12 -18.30
N ILE A 67 9.29 -19.79 -17.50
CA ILE A 67 9.53 -21.24 -17.62
C ILE A 67 8.20 -22.01 -17.37
N GLY A 68 7.46 -21.65 -16.32
CA GLY A 68 6.17 -22.27 -16.02
C GLY A 68 5.15 -22.08 -17.15
N GLN A 69 5.13 -20.90 -17.78
CA GLN A 69 4.30 -20.62 -18.95
C GLN A 69 4.70 -21.50 -20.14
N SER A 70 5.99 -21.55 -20.47
CA SER A 70 6.51 -22.33 -21.60
C SER A 70 6.29 -23.83 -21.42
N LEU A 71 6.45 -24.35 -20.20
CA LEU A 71 6.15 -25.74 -19.89
C LEU A 71 4.66 -26.05 -20.03
N GLY A 72 3.79 -25.13 -19.61
CA GLY A 72 2.36 -25.28 -19.77
C GLY A 72 1.92 -25.27 -21.23
N GLU A 73 2.49 -24.37 -22.05
CA GLU A 73 2.26 -24.34 -23.50
C GLU A 73 2.69 -25.65 -24.15
N ALA A 74 3.90 -26.14 -23.84
CA ALA A 74 4.42 -27.38 -24.36
C ALA A 74 3.56 -28.64 -23.98
N ALA A 75 2.92 -28.56 -22.79
CA ALA A 75 2.03 -29.61 -22.29
C ALA A 75 0.57 -29.45 -22.78
N GLY A 76 0.24 -28.41 -23.54
CA GLY A 76 -1.13 -28.08 -23.95
C GLY A 76 -2.04 -27.63 -22.81
N LEU A 77 -1.45 -27.18 -21.70
CA LEU A 77 -2.14 -26.69 -20.50
C LEU A 77 -2.25 -25.16 -20.55
N THR A 78 -3.05 -24.66 -21.50
CA THR A 78 -3.34 -23.21 -21.61
C THR A 78 -4.85 -23.02 -21.69
N LEU A 79 -5.34 -21.87 -21.20
CA LEU A 79 -6.77 -21.53 -21.25
C LEU A 79 -7.28 -21.44 -22.68
N ASP A 80 -6.46 -20.87 -23.59
CA ASP A 80 -6.72 -20.76 -25.03
C ASP A 80 -5.41 -20.96 -25.78
N PHE A 81 -5.49 -20.97 -27.12
CA PHE A 81 -4.28 -20.98 -27.96
C PHE A 81 -3.41 -19.75 -27.67
N LYS A 82 -2.28 -19.95 -26.98
CA LYS A 82 -1.38 -18.90 -26.42
C LYS A 82 -1.93 -18.17 -25.19
N GLY A 83 -2.93 -18.66 -24.51
CA GLY A 83 -3.43 -18.12 -23.25
C GLY A 83 -2.52 -18.39 -22.04
N PRO A 84 -2.86 -17.86 -20.85
CA PRO A 84 -2.09 -18.11 -19.64
C PRO A 84 -2.15 -19.59 -19.23
N SER A 85 -1.03 -20.10 -18.74
CA SER A 85 -0.89 -21.45 -18.22
C SER A 85 -1.12 -21.50 -16.71
N PRO A 86 -1.82 -22.53 -16.19
CA PRO A 86 -1.95 -22.71 -14.75
C PRO A 86 -0.66 -23.17 -14.06
N LEU A 87 0.43 -23.44 -14.80
CA LEU A 87 1.73 -23.85 -14.22
C LEU A 87 2.63 -22.66 -13.80
N ALA A 88 2.50 -21.52 -14.45
CA ALA A 88 3.31 -20.34 -14.14
C ALA A 88 3.05 -19.77 -12.73
N PRO A 89 1.78 -19.49 -12.32
CA PRO A 89 1.49 -18.89 -11.04
C PRO A 89 1.92 -19.73 -9.82
N PRO A 90 1.70 -21.05 -9.75
CA PRO A 90 2.14 -21.85 -8.61
C PRO A 90 3.66 -21.94 -8.51
N ALA A 91 4.39 -21.94 -9.63
CA ALA A 91 5.84 -21.91 -9.64
C ALA A 91 6.36 -20.58 -9.03
N VAL A 92 5.75 -19.45 -9.42
CA VAL A 92 6.06 -18.13 -8.85
C VAL A 92 5.71 -18.09 -7.36
N ALA A 93 4.53 -18.58 -6.94
CA ALA A 93 4.11 -18.60 -5.55
C ALA A 93 5.06 -19.46 -4.68
N ALA A 94 5.42 -20.65 -5.13
CA ALA A 94 6.33 -21.55 -4.42
C ALA A 94 7.73 -20.93 -4.28
N THR A 95 8.25 -20.34 -5.36
CA THR A 95 9.55 -19.66 -5.34
C THR A 95 9.52 -18.43 -4.39
N SER A 96 8.45 -17.63 -4.43
CA SER A 96 8.27 -16.49 -3.53
C SER A 96 8.26 -16.91 -2.06
N TRP A 97 7.56 -17.99 -1.73
CA TRP A 97 7.55 -18.53 -0.38
C TRP A 97 8.94 -19.02 0.06
N ALA A 98 9.64 -19.76 -0.81
CA ALA A 98 10.98 -20.26 -0.52
C ALA A 98 11.98 -19.12 -0.29
N LEU A 99 11.96 -18.07 -1.13
CA LEU A 99 12.78 -16.87 -0.94
C LEU A 99 12.40 -16.11 0.33
N ALA A 100 11.11 -16.05 0.69
CA ALA A 100 10.65 -15.39 1.90
C ALA A 100 11.16 -16.09 3.18
N LEU A 101 11.36 -17.41 3.19
CA LEU A 101 11.97 -18.12 4.31
C LEU A 101 13.40 -17.63 4.61
N PHE A 102 14.11 -17.13 3.61
CA PHE A 102 15.45 -16.60 3.80
C PHE A 102 15.46 -15.07 3.93
N PHE A 103 14.95 -14.33 2.93
CA PHE A 103 15.08 -12.88 2.89
C PHE A 103 14.14 -12.18 3.88
N THR A 104 12.94 -12.70 4.09
CA THR A 104 11.98 -12.15 5.05
C THR A 104 12.22 -12.68 6.46
N ALA A 105 12.32 -14.00 6.66
CA ALA A 105 12.42 -14.58 8.00
C ALA A 105 13.79 -14.40 8.64
N LYS A 106 14.90 -14.65 7.89
CA LYS A 106 16.25 -14.59 8.43
C LYS A 106 16.89 -13.20 8.27
N ARG A 107 16.83 -12.60 7.06
CA ARG A 107 17.48 -11.33 6.75
C ARG A 107 16.63 -10.11 7.11
N ARG A 108 15.32 -10.26 7.29
CA ARG A 108 14.37 -9.19 7.64
C ARG A 108 14.43 -7.97 6.70
N MET A 109 14.65 -8.22 5.42
CA MET A 109 14.73 -7.19 4.39
C MET A 109 13.32 -6.70 4.03
N ALA A 110 13.10 -5.38 4.04
CA ALA A 110 11.74 -4.83 3.90
C ALA A 110 11.25 -4.91 2.45
N LEU A 111 11.96 -4.32 1.48
CA LEU A 111 11.53 -4.27 0.09
C LEU A 111 11.39 -5.66 -0.56
N PRO A 112 12.37 -6.59 -0.43
CA PRO A 112 12.18 -7.95 -0.90
C PRO A 112 10.96 -8.64 -0.28
N SER A 113 10.70 -8.43 1.02
CA SER A 113 9.54 -9.03 1.70
C SER A 113 8.21 -8.58 1.12
N ILE A 114 8.09 -7.33 0.69
CA ILE A 114 6.90 -6.79 0.04
C ILE A 114 6.69 -7.46 -1.32
N ILE A 115 7.74 -7.52 -2.15
CA ILE A 115 7.67 -8.14 -3.48
C ILE A 115 7.29 -9.62 -3.35
N LEU A 116 7.98 -10.35 -2.47
CA LEU A 116 7.75 -11.78 -2.27
C LEU A 116 6.35 -12.09 -1.72
N LEU A 117 5.80 -11.23 -0.86
CA LEU A 117 4.42 -11.36 -0.41
C LEU A 117 3.44 -11.16 -1.56
N LEU A 118 3.57 -10.05 -2.32
CA LEU A 118 2.63 -9.72 -3.39
C LEU A 118 2.65 -10.80 -4.48
N THR A 119 3.83 -11.31 -4.84
CA THR A 119 3.97 -12.38 -5.82
C THR A 119 3.50 -13.73 -5.29
N PHE A 120 3.62 -13.99 -3.98
CA PHE A 120 3.06 -15.19 -3.35
C PHE A 120 1.52 -15.17 -3.37
N VAL A 121 0.91 -14.11 -2.82
CA VAL A 121 -0.55 -14.00 -2.74
C VAL A 121 -1.17 -13.91 -4.14
N GLY A 122 -0.58 -13.09 -5.03
CA GLY A 122 -1.00 -12.98 -6.43
C GLY A 122 -0.83 -14.28 -7.21
N GLY A 123 0.26 -15.00 -6.97
CA GLY A 123 0.49 -16.33 -7.57
C GLY A 123 -0.54 -17.36 -7.11
N VAL A 124 -0.91 -17.38 -5.82
CA VAL A 124 -1.98 -18.26 -5.30
C VAL A 124 -3.34 -17.89 -5.89
N LEU A 125 -3.66 -16.59 -5.97
CA LEU A 125 -4.88 -16.10 -6.61
C LEU A 125 -4.98 -16.59 -8.06
N ALA A 126 -3.93 -16.35 -8.84
CA ALA A 126 -3.89 -16.71 -10.26
C ALA A 126 -3.88 -18.23 -10.45
N THR A 127 -3.19 -19.00 -9.61
CA THR A 127 -3.21 -20.48 -9.64
C THR A 127 -4.63 -20.99 -9.52
N THR A 128 -5.36 -20.53 -8.50
CA THR A 128 -6.73 -20.96 -8.26
C THR A 128 -7.65 -20.52 -9.40
N GLY A 129 -7.53 -19.25 -9.84
CA GLY A 129 -8.35 -18.69 -10.91
C GLY A 129 -8.18 -19.44 -12.23
N PHE A 130 -6.94 -19.62 -12.69
CA PHE A 130 -6.68 -20.32 -13.95
C PHE A 130 -7.04 -21.80 -13.89
N SER A 131 -6.78 -22.47 -12.75
CA SER A 131 -7.15 -23.88 -12.59
C SER A 131 -8.68 -24.08 -12.61
N LEU A 132 -9.43 -23.19 -11.93
CA LEU A 132 -10.89 -23.23 -11.95
C LEU A 132 -11.45 -22.88 -13.34
N ALA A 133 -10.89 -21.86 -14.00
CA ALA A 133 -11.30 -21.50 -15.36
C ALA A 133 -11.07 -22.63 -16.36
N MET A 134 -9.94 -23.33 -16.26
CA MET A 134 -9.68 -24.53 -17.08
C MET A 134 -10.64 -25.70 -16.77
N ALA A 135 -10.93 -25.92 -15.49
CA ALA A 135 -11.84 -27.02 -15.09
C ALA A 135 -13.27 -26.78 -15.55
N VAL A 136 -13.70 -25.51 -15.59
CA VAL A 136 -15.04 -25.11 -16.06
C VAL A 136 -15.12 -25.08 -17.58
N GLY A 137 -14.04 -24.69 -18.24
CA GLY A 137 -13.96 -24.54 -19.70
C GLY A 137 -14.47 -23.19 -20.21
N THR A 138 -13.92 -22.74 -21.33
CA THR A 138 -14.22 -21.43 -21.93
C THR A 138 -15.67 -21.29 -22.38
N ASP A 139 -16.28 -22.37 -22.86
CA ASP A 139 -17.68 -22.38 -23.30
C ASP A 139 -18.66 -22.05 -22.15
N ALA A 140 -18.45 -22.65 -20.98
CA ALA A 140 -19.29 -22.39 -19.82
C ALA A 140 -19.08 -20.97 -19.28
N LEU A 141 -17.85 -20.45 -19.33
CA LEU A 141 -17.53 -19.07 -18.95
C LEU A 141 -18.20 -18.05 -19.88
N ASN A 142 -18.27 -18.34 -21.18
CA ASN A 142 -18.89 -17.45 -22.16
C ASN A 142 -20.43 -17.48 -22.11
N HIS A 143 -21.04 -18.59 -21.66
CA HIS A 143 -22.50 -18.74 -21.60
C HIS A 143 -23.10 -18.42 -20.21
N ASN A 144 -22.30 -18.40 -19.16
CA ASN A 144 -22.79 -18.13 -17.81
C ASN A 144 -21.84 -17.22 -17.06
N ASN A 145 -22.11 -15.97 -17.18
CA ASN A 145 -21.31 -14.89 -16.62
C ASN A 145 -21.26 -14.86 -15.08
N ALA A 146 -22.20 -15.47 -14.37
CA ALA A 146 -22.14 -15.64 -12.91
C ALA A 146 -20.97 -16.57 -12.50
N ILE A 147 -20.57 -17.49 -13.35
CA ILE A 147 -19.45 -18.41 -13.10
C ILE A 147 -18.14 -17.63 -12.95
N GLY A 148 -17.91 -16.60 -13.78
CA GLY A 148 -16.75 -15.71 -13.68
C GLY A 148 -16.64 -15.07 -12.30
N GLY A 149 -17.76 -14.52 -11.80
CA GLY A 149 -17.84 -13.96 -10.46
C GLY A 149 -17.53 -14.97 -9.35
N ILE A 150 -18.04 -16.19 -9.48
CA ILE A 150 -17.76 -17.27 -8.51
C ILE A 150 -16.29 -17.67 -8.53
N ILE A 151 -15.66 -17.76 -9.71
CA ILE A 151 -14.24 -18.09 -9.84
C ILE A 151 -13.38 -16.99 -9.17
N VAL A 152 -13.70 -15.72 -9.40
CA VAL A 152 -13.01 -14.59 -8.74
C VAL A 152 -13.18 -14.71 -7.23
N ALA A 153 -14.40 -14.93 -6.74
CA ALA A 153 -14.66 -15.03 -5.30
C ALA A 153 -13.90 -16.20 -4.66
N ALA A 154 -13.94 -17.40 -5.29
CA ALA A 154 -13.24 -18.58 -4.80
C ALA A 154 -11.72 -18.37 -4.79
N SER A 155 -11.15 -17.83 -5.87
CA SER A 155 -9.73 -17.55 -5.99
C SER A 155 -9.26 -16.52 -4.96
N ALA A 156 -10.05 -15.48 -4.76
CA ALA A 156 -9.77 -14.45 -3.76
C ALA A 156 -9.90 -14.99 -2.32
N ALA A 157 -10.81 -15.92 -2.06
CA ALA A 157 -10.93 -16.58 -0.75
C ALA A 157 -9.68 -17.42 -0.42
N VAL A 158 -9.16 -18.18 -1.40
CA VAL A 158 -7.91 -18.93 -1.24
C VAL A 158 -6.73 -17.98 -1.05
N ALA A 159 -6.67 -16.87 -1.80
CA ALA A 159 -5.65 -15.85 -1.64
C ALA A 159 -5.70 -15.16 -0.27
N ALA A 160 -6.90 -14.91 0.29
CA ALA A 160 -7.06 -14.41 1.66
C ALA A 160 -6.51 -15.40 2.69
N GLY A 161 -6.75 -16.69 2.51
CA GLY A 161 -6.15 -17.78 3.31
C GLY A 161 -4.63 -17.80 3.19
N ALA A 162 -4.08 -17.60 2.00
CA ALA A 162 -2.64 -17.50 1.76
C ALA A 162 -2.03 -16.27 2.45
N ALA A 163 -2.70 -15.11 2.37
CA ALA A 163 -2.28 -13.90 3.09
C ALA A 163 -2.30 -14.13 4.61
N TRP A 164 -3.34 -14.77 5.15
CA TRP A 164 -3.40 -15.11 6.57
C TRP A 164 -2.25 -16.04 6.99
N LEU A 165 -1.95 -17.10 6.19
CA LEU A 165 -0.83 -18.01 6.43
C LEU A 165 0.52 -17.26 6.42
N HIS A 166 0.72 -16.39 5.44
CA HIS A 166 1.92 -15.54 5.34
C HIS A 166 2.05 -14.62 6.56
N TRP A 167 0.94 -13.98 6.97
CA TRP A 167 0.92 -13.14 8.18
C TRP A 167 1.32 -13.94 9.43
N ARG A 168 0.78 -15.11 9.60
CA ARG A 168 1.11 -15.97 10.75
C ARG A 168 2.60 -16.35 10.78
N ARG A 169 3.21 -16.53 9.61
CA ARG A 169 4.62 -16.97 9.51
C ARG A 169 5.61 -15.82 9.56
N PHE A 170 5.36 -14.72 8.87
CA PHE A 170 6.35 -13.66 8.63
C PHE A 170 6.02 -12.34 9.32
N ARG A 171 4.74 -12.06 9.62
CA ARG A 171 4.29 -10.82 10.26
C ARG A 171 4.69 -9.55 9.50
N VAL A 172 4.69 -9.59 8.17
CA VAL A 172 4.97 -8.43 7.31
C VAL A 172 3.75 -7.51 7.27
N PRO A 173 3.85 -6.21 7.59
CA PRO A 173 2.68 -5.32 7.75
C PRO A 173 1.74 -5.27 6.55
N ILE A 174 2.26 -5.15 5.33
CA ILE A 174 1.46 -5.12 4.08
C ILE A 174 0.60 -6.38 3.88
N THR A 175 0.92 -7.50 4.54
CA THR A 175 0.13 -8.74 4.42
C THR A 175 -1.32 -8.55 4.86
N VAL A 176 -1.56 -7.68 5.85
CA VAL A 176 -2.93 -7.39 6.31
C VAL A 176 -3.71 -6.64 5.23
N ALA A 177 -3.06 -5.70 4.53
CA ALA A 177 -3.66 -5.00 3.40
C ALA A 177 -3.92 -5.95 2.21
N ALA A 178 -2.98 -6.86 1.90
CA ALA A 178 -3.20 -7.90 0.88
C ALA A 178 -4.37 -8.82 1.23
N GLY A 179 -4.51 -9.18 2.51
CA GLY A 179 -5.66 -9.93 3.02
C GLY A 179 -6.97 -9.14 2.88
N ALA A 180 -6.99 -7.86 3.24
CA ALA A 180 -8.16 -6.99 3.09
C ALA A 180 -8.55 -6.82 1.62
N ALA A 181 -7.58 -6.65 0.71
CA ALA A 181 -7.81 -6.61 -0.73
C ALA A 181 -8.42 -7.93 -1.24
N SER A 182 -7.89 -9.07 -0.78
CA SER A 182 -8.44 -10.39 -1.15
C SER A 182 -9.88 -10.57 -0.65
N VAL A 183 -10.19 -10.18 0.58
CA VAL A 183 -11.57 -10.22 1.12
C VAL A 183 -12.49 -9.29 0.33
N SER A 184 -12.03 -8.10 -0.03
CA SER A 184 -12.80 -7.19 -0.90
C SER A 184 -13.05 -7.80 -2.28
N ALA A 185 -12.08 -8.50 -2.85
CA ALA A 185 -12.24 -9.22 -4.12
C ALA A 185 -13.24 -10.38 -4.02
N VAL A 186 -13.30 -11.09 -2.87
CA VAL A 186 -14.37 -12.08 -2.60
C VAL A 186 -15.74 -11.43 -2.68
N ALA A 187 -15.91 -10.30 -1.97
CA ALA A 187 -17.19 -9.61 -1.92
C ALA A 187 -17.62 -9.09 -3.31
N ILE A 188 -16.67 -8.53 -4.10
CA ILE A 188 -16.94 -8.07 -5.47
C ILE A 188 -17.27 -9.25 -6.39
N GLY A 189 -16.52 -10.37 -6.30
CA GLY A 189 -16.81 -11.56 -7.11
C GLY A 189 -18.20 -12.14 -6.84
N LEU A 190 -18.62 -12.18 -5.56
CA LEU A 190 -19.97 -12.59 -5.18
C LEU A 190 -21.03 -11.61 -5.69
N LEU A 191 -20.77 -10.30 -5.61
CA LEU A 191 -21.65 -9.27 -6.15
C LEU A 191 -21.89 -9.49 -7.66
N VAL A 192 -20.80 -9.67 -8.42
CA VAL A 192 -20.87 -9.94 -9.87
C VAL A 192 -21.65 -11.22 -10.17
N ALA A 193 -21.44 -12.27 -9.37
CA ALA A 193 -22.16 -13.54 -9.51
C ALA A 193 -23.69 -13.40 -9.28
N VAL A 194 -24.10 -12.51 -8.38
CA VAL A 194 -25.51 -12.28 -8.05
C VAL A 194 -26.21 -11.33 -9.01
N VAL A 195 -25.57 -10.21 -9.35
CA VAL A 195 -26.13 -9.18 -10.24
C VAL A 195 -26.16 -9.68 -11.68
N GLY A 196 -25.19 -10.46 -12.08
CA GLY A 196 -24.95 -10.87 -13.46
C GLY A 196 -24.24 -9.77 -14.27
N PRO A 197 -23.34 -10.16 -15.18
CA PRO A 197 -22.51 -9.22 -15.93
C PRO A 197 -23.23 -8.51 -17.08
N ASP A 198 -24.43 -8.95 -17.45
CA ASP A 198 -25.24 -8.33 -18.50
C ASP A 198 -26.05 -7.11 -18.01
N ASP A 199 -26.01 -6.81 -16.70
CA ASP A 199 -26.68 -5.62 -16.15
C ASP A 199 -25.94 -4.35 -16.62
N LYS A 200 -26.68 -3.46 -17.29
CA LYS A 200 -26.15 -2.18 -17.80
C LYS A 200 -25.59 -1.28 -16.70
N ASN A 201 -26.01 -1.49 -15.45
CA ASN A 201 -25.55 -0.71 -14.30
C ASN A 201 -24.46 -1.42 -13.50
N LEU A 202 -23.98 -2.59 -13.93
CA LEU A 202 -23.02 -3.40 -13.19
C LEU A 202 -21.77 -2.61 -12.79
N GLU A 203 -21.23 -1.81 -13.72
CA GLU A 203 -20.06 -0.98 -13.45
C GLU A 203 -20.32 0.00 -12.29
N ASN A 204 -21.45 0.72 -12.33
CA ASN A 204 -21.82 1.67 -11.27
C ASN A 204 -22.09 0.95 -9.94
N ILE A 205 -22.68 -0.24 -9.99
CA ILE A 205 -22.93 -1.07 -8.80
C ILE A 205 -21.61 -1.52 -8.17
N ILE A 206 -20.64 -2.01 -9.00
CA ILE A 206 -19.31 -2.38 -8.55
C ILE A 206 -18.57 -1.18 -7.95
N LEU A 207 -18.61 -0.02 -8.62
CA LEU A 207 -17.98 1.21 -8.12
C LEU A 207 -18.61 1.67 -6.78
N GLY A 208 -19.91 1.67 -6.67
CA GLY A 208 -20.59 2.00 -5.41
C GLY A 208 -20.24 1.03 -4.29
N PHE A 209 -20.17 -0.26 -4.60
CA PHE A 209 -19.78 -1.29 -3.63
C PHE A 209 -18.30 -1.21 -3.26
N LEU A 210 -17.42 -0.93 -4.23
CA LEU A 210 -15.99 -0.70 -4.00
C LEU A 210 -15.77 0.51 -3.08
N LEU A 211 -16.56 1.57 -3.24
CA LEU A 211 -16.55 2.73 -2.34
C LEU A 211 -16.88 2.34 -0.90
N VAL A 212 -17.93 1.52 -0.71
CA VAL A 212 -18.31 1.01 0.63
C VAL A 212 -17.17 0.16 1.23
N LEU A 213 -16.58 -0.73 0.46
CA LEU A 213 -15.43 -1.54 0.89
C LEU A 213 -14.19 -0.67 1.18
N GLY A 214 -13.98 0.39 0.40
CA GLY A 214 -12.93 1.38 0.62
C GLY A 214 -13.09 2.12 1.95
N VAL A 215 -14.31 2.58 2.24
CA VAL A 215 -14.64 3.20 3.53
C VAL A 215 -14.48 2.20 4.69
N ALA A 216 -14.93 0.97 4.54
CA ALA A 216 -14.74 -0.08 5.55
C ALA A 216 -13.24 -0.35 5.80
N THR A 217 -12.43 -0.43 4.74
CA THR A 217 -10.97 -0.59 4.82
C THR A 217 -10.32 0.62 5.51
N PHE A 218 -10.77 1.84 5.21
CA PHE A 218 -10.32 3.06 5.88
C PHE A 218 -10.64 3.04 7.38
N LEU A 219 -11.86 2.67 7.76
CA LEU A 219 -12.24 2.54 9.17
C LEU A 219 -11.43 1.44 9.89
N PHE A 220 -11.15 0.34 9.21
CA PHE A 220 -10.27 -0.70 9.72
C PHE A 220 -8.82 -0.20 9.91
N ALA A 221 -8.31 0.61 8.98
CA ALA A 221 -7.03 1.29 9.13
C ALA A 221 -7.00 2.24 10.32
N MET A 222 -8.07 3.02 10.54
CA MET A 222 -8.23 3.91 11.69
C MET A 222 -8.25 3.14 13.02
N TRP A 223 -8.86 1.96 13.03
CA TRP A 223 -8.84 1.08 14.22
C TRP A 223 -7.41 0.63 14.57
N TRP A 224 -6.59 0.28 13.55
CA TRP A 224 -5.17 -0.04 13.76
C TRP A 224 -4.37 1.18 14.23
N ASP A 225 -4.56 2.35 13.64
CA ASP A 225 -3.92 3.61 14.06
C ASP A 225 -4.31 4.01 15.50
N GLY A 226 -5.58 3.89 15.84
CA GLY A 226 -6.06 4.16 17.19
C GLY A 226 -5.47 3.24 18.25
N SER A 227 -5.03 2.02 17.85
CA SER A 227 -4.39 1.07 18.76
C SER A 227 -2.89 1.36 19.01
N ASP A 228 -2.27 2.26 18.24
CA ASP A 228 -0.85 2.65 18.35
C ASP A 228 -0.67 4.13 18.02
N ARG A 229 -1.29 5.00 18.81
CA ARG A 229 -1.29 6.47 18.60
C ARG A 229 0.12 7.08 18.63
N SER A 230 1.04 6.44 19.35
CA SER A 230 2.46 6.84 19.43
C SER A 230 3.29 6.37 18.24
N ARG A 231 2.78 5.46 17.41
CA ARG A 231 3.45 4.88 16.24
C ARG A 231 4.80 4.23 16.55
N LEU A 232 4.88 3.55 17.66
CA LEU A 232 6.09 2.86 18.10
C LEU A 232 6.12 1.37 17.70
N THR A 233 5.00 0.83 17.26
CA THR A 233 4.86 -0.60 16.96
C THR A 233 4.55 -0.84 15.48
N ARG A 234 4.66 -2.10 15.04
CA ARG A 234 4.26 -2.55 13.69
C ARG A 234 2.78 -2.31 13.34
N ARG A 235 1.95 -1.97 14.33
CA ARG A 235 0.53 -1.68 14.09
C ARG A 235 0.35 -0.43 13.25
N SER A 236 1.18 0.56 13.48
CA SER A 236 1.23 1.78 12.66
C SER A 236 1.60 1.49 11.18
N ASP A 237 2.52 0.53 10.94
CA ASP A 237 2.87 0.11 9.58
C ASP A 237 1.71 -0.63 8.89
N VAL A 238 0.96 -1.45 9.64
CA VAL A 238 -0.26 -2.10 9.12
C VAL A 238 -1.30 -1.05 8.74
N ALA A 239 -1.52 -0.06 9.60
CA ALA A 239 -2.44 1.04 9.33
C ALA A 239 -2.04 1.83 8.07
N PHE A 240 -0.74 2.11 7.89
CA PHE A 240 -0.22 2.76 6.68
C PHE A 240 -0.62 2.00 5.41
N TRP A 241 -0.38 0.69 5.34
CA TRP A 241 -0.72 -0.12 4.17
C TRP A 241 -2.22 -0.23 3.93
N LEU A 242 -3.03 -0.26 4.99
CA LEU A 242 -4.48 -0.25 4.87
C LEU A 242 -5.01 1.10 4.36
N HIS A 243 -4.44 2.23 4.81
CA HIS A 243 -4.78 3.55 4.26
C HIS A 243 -4.37 3.67 2.80
N LEU A 244 -3.20 3.14 2.43
CA LEU A 244 -2.73 3.12 1.04
C LEU A 244 -3.65 2.27 0.14
N LEU A 245 -4.21 1.18 0.65
CA LEU A 245 -5.21 0.37 -0.05
C LEU A 245 -6.58 1.08 -0.11
N ALA A 246 -7.04 1.66 0.99
CA ALA A 246 -8.34 2.31 1.07
C ALA A 246 -8.44 3.52 0.13
N ALA A 247 -7.35 4.26 -0.03
CA ALA A 247 -7.32 5.49 -0.81
C ALA A 247 -7.79 5.29 -2.27
N PRO A 248 -7.23 4.39 -3.10
CA PRO A 248 -7.75 4.16 -4.46
C PRO A 248 -9.14 3.54 -4.46
N MET A 249 -9.51 2.72 -3.46
CA MET A 249 -10.85 2.13 -3.35
C MET A 249 -11.92 3.19 -3.07
N ILE A 250 -11.57 4.35 -2.52
CA ILE A 250 -12.47 5.48 -2.28
C ILE A 250 -12.40 6.46 -3.45
N VAL A 251 -11.19 6.87 -3.84
CA VAL A 251 -10.98 7.95 -4.80
C VAL A 251 -11.47 7.55 -6.19
N HIS A 252 -11.09 6.37 -6.70
CA HIS A 252 -11.45 5.93 -8.03
C HIS A 252 -12.97 5.87 -8.25
N PRO A 253 -13.77 5.22 -7.38
CA PRO A 253 -15.23 5.23 -7.53
C PRO A 253 -15.83 6.64 -7.50
N ILE A 254 -15.38 7.50 -6.61
CA ILE A 254 -15.91 8.87 -6.52
C ILE A 254 -15.70 9.61 -7.84
N PHE A 255 -14.49 9.59 -8.38
CA PHE A 255 -14.17 10.28 -9.62
C PHE A 255 -14.92 9.71 -10.83
N THR A 256 -15.04 8.38 -10.90
CA THR A 256 -15.72 7.71 -12.02
C THR A 256 -17.23 7.91 -11.95
N LEU A 257 -17.86 7.74 -10.77
CA LEU A 257 -19.30 7.93 -10.60
C LEU A 257 -19.75 9.39 -10.81
N LEU A 258 -18.86 10.35 -10.56
CA LEU A 258 -19.11 11.77 -10.86
C LEU A 258 -18.85 12.14 -12.33
N GLY A 259 -18.40 11.17 -13.16
CA GLY A 259 -18.11 11.40 -14.58
C GLY A 259 -16.85 12.22 -14.86
N LEU A 260 -16.00 12.43 -13.84
CA LEU A 260 -14.83 13.30 -13.92
C LEU A 260 -13.69 12.72 -14.77
N ASN A 261 -13.85 11.48 -15.26
CA ASN A 261 -12.85 10.78 -16.10
C ASN A 261 -13.17 10.83 -17.61
N ASN A 262 -14.27 11.48 -18.03
CA ASN A 262 -14.82 11.34 -19.38
C ASN A 262 -14.15 12.23 -20.44
N GLY A 263 -13.04 12.90 -20.13
CA GLY A 263 -12.20 13.63 -21.11
C GLY A 263 -12.76 14.98 -21.59
N THR A 264 -13.90 15.41 -21.07
CA THR A 264 -14.54 16.71 -21.38
C THR A 264 -14.73 17.51 -20.10
N ALA A 265 -13.67 17.65 -19.31
CA ALA A 265 -13.76 18.31 -18.01
C ALA A 265 -14.21 19.77 -18.19
N SER A 266 -15.41 20.08 -17.73
CA SER A 266 -15.90 21.45 -17.63
C SER A 266 -15.22 22.18 -16.44
N LEU A 267 -15.26 23.51 -16.42
CA LEU A 267 -14.74 24.30 -15.31
C LEU A 267 -15.33 23.83 -13.95
N SER A 268 -16.60 23.49 -13.91
CA SER A 268 -17.31 22.99 -12.72
C SER A 268 -16.75 21.64 -12.25
N GLU A 269 -16.47 20.73 -13.16
CA GLU A 269 -15.87 19.42 -12.85
C GLU A 269 -14.45 19.59 -12.30
N GLY A 270 -13.62 20.46 -12.90
CA GLY A 270 -12.30 20.80 -12.38
C GLY A 270 -12.34 21.35 -10.95
N LEU A 271 -13.31 22.23 -10.64
CA LEU A 271 -13.49 22.75 -9.29
C LEU A 271 -13.90 21.64 -8.29
N VAL A 272 -14.77 20.72 -8.70
CA VAL A 272 -15.16 19.57 -7.85
C VAL A 272 -13.96 18.69 -7.56
N VAL A 273 -13.12 18.41 -8.55
CA VAL A 273 -11.86 17.65 -8.35
C VAL A 273 -10.95 18.32 -7.34
N ILE A 274 -10.73 19.64 -7.47
CA ILE A 274 -9.90 20.40 -6.54
C ILE A 274 -10.49 20.38 -5.12
N LEU A 275 -11.81 20.55 -4.99
CA LEU A 275 -12.46 20.48 -3.67
C LEU A 275 -12.33 19.10 -3.02
N LEU A 276 -12.51 18.03 -3.80
CA LEU A 276 -12.31 16.66 -3.33
C LEU A 276 -10.85 16.43 -2.89
N TYR A 277 -9.88 16.95 -3.65
CA TYR A 277 -8.47 16.84 -3.29
C TYR A 277 -8.14 17.60 -2.01
N VAL A 278 -8.68 18.80 -1.84
CA VAL A 278 -8.54 19.58 -0.60
C VAL A 278 -9.16 18.83 0.59
N ALA A 279 -10.35 18.24 0.42
CA ALA A 279 -11.00 17.44 1.45
C ALA A 279 -10.16 16.21 1.85
N LEU A 280 -9.60 15.50 0.86
CA LEU A 280 -8.66 14.40 1.08
C LEU A 280 -7.37 14.88 1.75
N GLY A 281 -6.87 16.08 1.38
CA GLY A 281 -5.71 16.70 2.00
C GLY A 281 -5.93 17.04 3.48
N VAL A 282 -7.08 17.63 3.80
CA VAL A 282 -7.49 17.90 5.19
C VAL A 282 -7.61 16.59 5.98
N THR A 283 -8.21 15.56 5.39
CA THR A 283 -8.31 14.24 6.01
C THR A 283 -6.93 13.62 6.23
N ALA A 284 -6.04 13.67 5.23
CA ALA A 284 -4.68 13.17 5.31
C ALA A 284 -3.86 13.88 6.40
N LEU A 285 -4.01 15.20 6.53
CA LEU A 285 -3.39 15.99 7.60
C LEU A 285 -3.95 15.62 8.98
N ALA A 286 -5.27 15.48 9.11
CA ALA A 286 -5.90 15.12 10.38
C ALA A 286 -5.42 13.77 10.90
N ILE A 287 -5.38 12.74 10.03
CA ILE A 287 -4.93 11.39 10.40
C ILE A 287 -3.42 11.21 10.28
N ASP A 288 -2.70 12.22 9.81
CA ASP A 288 -1.24 12.19 9.59
C ASP A 288 -0.81 11.05 8.63
N ARG A 289 -1.50 10.94 7.47
CA ARG A 289 -1.24 9.90 6.47
C ARG A 289 -1.21 10.47 5.05
N ARG A 290 0.00 10.66 4.53
CA ARG A 290 0.24 11.19 3.17
C ARG A 290 -0.24 10.24 2.06
N ALA A 291 -0.40 8.95 2.37
CA ALA A 291 -0.84 7.92 1.43
C ALA A 291 -2.19 8.24 0.73
N LEU A 292 -3.11 8.93 1.43
CA LEU A 292 -4.39 9.36 0.85
C LEU A 292 -4.21 10.35 -0.31
N LEU A 293 -3.20 11.23 -0.23
CA LEU A 293 -2.92 12.22 -1.28
C LEU A 293 -2.32 11.60 -2.51
N VAL A 294 -1.52 10.54 -2.37
CA VAL A 294 -0.85 9.88 -3.50
C VAL A 294 -1.87 9.30 -4.48
N SER A 295 -2.92 8.67 -3.99
CA SER A 295 -3.95 8.07 -4.85
C SER A 295 -4.79 9.11 -5.61
N ALA A 296 -5.06 10.26 -5.00
CA ALA A 296 -5.81 11.35 -5.62
C ALA A 296 -4.97 12.17 -6.60
N LEU A 297 -3.64 12.13 -6.49
CA LEU A 297 -2.72 12.97 -7.25
C LEU A 297 -2.88 12.81 -8.76
N ALA A 298 -3.04 11.57 -9.26
CA ALA A 298 -3.21 11.32 -10.69
C ALA A 298 -4.46 12.01 -11.26
N TYR A 299 -5.56 12.01 -10.52
CA TYR A 299 -6.82 12.66 -10.90
C TYR A 299 -6.70 14.18 -10.90
N VAL A 300 -6.01 14.74 -9.91
CA VAL A 300 -5.77 16.18 -9.82
C VAL A 300 -4.86 16.66 -10.94
N LEU A 301 -3.78 15.91 -11.25
CA LEU A 301 -2.91 16.21 -12.39
C LEU A 301 -3.69 16.21 -13.69
N TYR A 302 -4.56 15.21 -13.90
CA TYR A 302 -5.43 15.15 -15.08
C TYR A 302 -6.38 16.36 -15.14
N ALA A 303 -7.10 16.65 -14.06
CA ALA A 303 -8.08 17.75 -14.02
C ALA A 303 -7.44 19.13 -14.24
N LEU A 304 -6.29 19.39 -13.60
CA LEU A 304 -5.55 20.64 -13.80
C LEU A 304 -4.99 20.78 -15.21
N ASN A 305 -4.47 19.70 -15.76
CA ASN A 305 -4.00 19.70 -17.15
C ASN A 305 -5.13 20.05 -18.12
N GLU A 306 -6.33 19.48 -17.94
CA GLU A 306 -7.49 19.77 -18.78
C GLU A 306 -7.99 21.20 -18.56
N LEU A 307 -7.99 21.67 -17.33
CA LEU A 307 -8.37 23.06 -17.01
C LEU A 307 -7.45 24.07 -17.72
N PHE A 308 -6.14 23.88 -17.68
CA PHE A 308 -5.20 24.78 -18.38
C PHE A 308 -5.36 24.73 -19.90
N ARG A 309 -5.71 23.57 -20.47
CA ARG A 309 -6.04 23.45 -21.88
C ARG A 309 -7.25 24.31 -22.26
N GLN A 310 -8.30 24.32 -21.46
CA GLN A 310 -9.51 25.12 -21.71
C GLN A 310 -9.24 26.63 -21.67
N PHE A 311 -8.28 27.06 -20.83
CA PHE A 311 -7.86 28.47 -20.78
C PHE A 311 -6.84 28.86 -21.87
N GLY A 312 -6.63 28.01 -22.86
CA GLY A 312 -5.77 28.30 -24.02
C GLY A 312 -4.26 28.09 -23.79
N ALA A 313 -3.87 27.58 -22.63
CA ALA A 313 -2.46 27.29 -22.32
C ALA A 313 -2.02 25.91 -22.85
N VAL A 314 -2.34 25.62 -24.14
CA VAL A 314 -2.21 24.27 -24.72
C VAL A 314 -0.76 23.76 -24.73
N GLU A 315 0.21 24.63 -24.98
CA GLU A 315 1.64 24.23 -25.00
C GLU A 315 2.28 24.16 -23.61
N LEU A 316 1.76 24.92 -22.64
CA LEU A 316 2.32 25.03 -21.29
C LEU A 316 1.51 24.31 -20.21
N ASN A 317 0.39 23.69 -20.56
CA ASN A 317 -0.53 23.07 -19.62
C ASN A 317 0.15 22.04 -18.69
N VAL A 318 0.98 21.16 -19.26
CA VAL A 318 1.72 20.14 -18.48
C VAL A 318 2.73 20.79 -17.55
N ALA A 319 3.47 21.79 -18.04
CA ALA A 319 4.47 22.50 -17.24
C ALA A 319 3.81 23.31 -16.10
N LEU A 320 2.71 24.00 -16.38
CA LEU A 320 1.95 24.77 -15.39
C LEU A 320 1.31 23.83 -14.33
N THR A 321 0.74 22.72 -14.77
CA THR A 321 0.20 21.70 -13.88
C THR A 321 1.30 21.16 -12.94
N ALA A 322 2.44 20.79 -13.52
CA ALA A 322 3.57 20.28 -12.75
C ALA A 322 4.12 21.33 -11.76
N LEU A 323 4.20 22.60 -12.19
CA LEU A 323 4.65 23.71 -11.35
C LEU A 323 3.69 23.95 -10.17
N VAL A 324 2.38 24.04 -10.42
CA VAL A 324 1.38 24.31 -9.38
C VAL A 324 1.33 23.13 -8.38
N ILE A 325 1.17 21.90 -8.89
CA ILE A 325 1.09 20.72 -8.01
C ILE A 325 2.42 20.46 -7.29
N GLY A 326 3.54 20.55 -8.01
CA GLY A 326 4.87 20.32 -7.42
C GLY A 326 5.17 21.33 -6.31
N SER A 327 4.91 22.63 -6.54
CA SER A 327 5.11 23.65 -5.50
C SER A 327 4.13 23.46 -4.33
N ALA A 328 2.85 23.14 -4.58
CA ALA A 328 1.87 22.89 -3.53
C ALA A 328 2.26 21.69 -2.65
N LEU A 329 2.71 20.58 -3.27
CA LEU A 329 3.18 19.40 -2.54
C LEU A 329 4.46 19.66 -1.75
N LEU A 330 5.40 20.42 -2.30
CA LEU A 330 6.62 20.82 -1.58
C LEU A 330 6.29 21.72 -0.40
N MET A 331 5.42 22.71 -0.56
CA MET A 331 4.95 23.57 0.53
C MET A 331 4.21 22.75 1.59
N LEU A 332 3.30 21.87 1.18
CA LEU A 332 2.59 21.00 2.11
C LEU A 332 3.56 20.08 2.86
N SER A 333 4.57 19.55 2.20
CA SER A 333 5.61 18.75 2.84
C SER A 333 6.43 19.56 3.84
N ALA A 334 6.86 20.78 3.47
CA ALA A 334 7.65 21.64 4.33
C ALA A 334 6.88 22.14 5.57
N PHE A 335 5.58 22.40 5.42
CA PHE A 335 4.71 22.94 6.47
C PHE A 335 3.70 21.92 7.01
N TRP A 336 3.96 20.62 6.83
CA TRP A 336 3.05 19.53 7.21
C TRP A 336 2.62 19.63 8.68
N HIS A 337 3.55 19.84 9.57
CA HIS A 337 3.33 19.89 11.02
C HIS A 337 2.47 21.09 11.42
N GLN A 338 2.76 22.25 10.86
CA GLN A 338 2.00 23.49 11.13
C GLN A 338 0.57 23.34 10.58
N ALA A 339 0.42 22.88 9.34
CA ALA A 339 -0.87 22.65 8.72
C ALA A 339 -1.70 21.63 9.51
N ARG A 340 -1.07 20.52 9.93
CA ARG A 340 -1.72 19.50 10.77
C ARG A 340 -2.17 20.05 12.10
N SER A 341 -1.32 20.80 12.80
CA SER A 341 -1.68 21.37 14.10
C SER A 341 -2.83 22.38 13.99
N ALA A 342 -2.88 23.17 12.92
CA ALA A 342 -3.97 24.09 12.65
C ALA A 342 -5.32 23.40 12.42
N ILE A 343 -5.31 22.18 11.84
CA ILE A 343 -6.53 21.39 11.59
C ILE A 343 -6.95 20.61 12.84
N VAL A 344 -6.02 19.97 13.55
CA VAL A 344 -6.35 19.03 14.62
C VAL A 344 -6.64 19.73 15.95
N ARG A 345 -5.95 20.84 16.29
CA ARG A 345 -6.15 21.56 17.56
C ARG A 345 -7.60 22.05 17.79
N PRO A 346 -8.32 22.58 16.79
CA PRO A 346 -9.70 23.05 16.99
C PRO A 346 -10.73 21.92 17.05
N LEU A 347 -10.37 20.65 16.78
CA LEU A 347 -11.31 19.53 16.84
C LEU A 347 -11.75 19.23 18.26
N PRO A 348 -13.02 18.75 18.45
CA PRO A 348 -13.52 18.28 19.73
C PRO A 348 -12.65 17.18 20.33
N GLU A 349 -12.53 17.12 21.66
CA GLU A 349 -11.66 16.17 22.37
C GLU A 349 -11.95 14.70 21.95
N GLY A 350 -13.20 14.30 21.83
CA GLY A 350 -13.58 12.95 21.46
C GLY A 350 -13.13 12.51 20.05
N LEU A 351 -12.94 13.46 19.12
CA LEU A 351 -12.34 13.20 17.80
C LEU A 351 -10.79 13.22 17.89
N ARG A 352 -10.24 14.21 18.60
CA ARG A 352 -8.79 14.36 18.78
C ARG A 352 -8.18 13.14 19.46
N ASP A 353 -8.92 12.50 20.38
CA ASP A 353 -8.48 11.30 21.08
C ASP A 353 -8.41 10.05 20.21
N ARG A 354 -9.05 10.06 19.05
CA ARG A 354 -8.98 8.99 18.05
C ARG A 354 -7.89 9.21 17.00
N LEU A 355 -7.27 10.38 17.00
CA LEU A 355 -6.22 10.75 16.04
C LEU A 355 -4.82 10.53 16.65
N PRO A 356 -3.80 10.36 15.82
CA PRO A 356 -2.42 10.33 16.29
C PRO A 356 -2.03 11.63 17.02
N ILE A 357 -1.13 11.52 17.99
CA ILE A 357 -0.70 12.65 18.85
C ILE A 357 -0.04 13.73 17.99
N VAL A 358 -0.48 14.99 18.15
CA VAL A 358 0.05 16.14 17.39
C VAL A 358 1.40 16.60 17.96
N ASP A 359 1.45 16.79 19.28
CA ASP A 359 2.65 17.25 19.97
C ASP A 359 3.32 16.04 20.64
N ARG A 360 4.27 15.42 19.96
CA ARG A 360 5.14 14.42 20.59
C ARG A 360 6.17 15.19 21.41
N THR A 361 5.88 15.40 22.70
CA THR A 361 6.91 15.84 23.66
C THR A 361 7.98 14.75 23.69
N THR A 362 9.18 15.07 23.22
CA THR A 362 10.39 14.28 23.50
C THR A 362 10.46 14.11 25.01
N PRO A 363 10.56 12.90 25.56
CA PRO A 363 10.85 12.74 26.97
C PRO A 363 12.17 13.49 27.24
N ILE A 364 12.11 14.55 28.01
CA ILE A 364 13.32 15.20 28.53
C ILE A 364 14.00 14.11 29.38
N PRO A 365 15.24 13.70 29.10
CA PRO A 365 15.94 12.77 29.95
C PRO A 365 15.95 13.39 31.35
N ALA A 366 15.43 12.63 32.32
CA ALA A 366 15.49 13.05 33.71
C ALA A 366 16.95 13.38 34.02
N THR A 367 17.22 14.66 34.29
CA THR A 367 18.50 15.09 34.84
C THR A 367 18.69 14.29 36.11
N GLN A 368 19.63 13.34 36.09
CA GLN A 368 20.07 12.71 37.33
C GLN A 368 20.57 13.85 38.26
N PRO A 369 20.11 13.90 39.49
CA PRO A 369 20.69 14.87 40.46
C PRO A 369 22.15 14.48 40.60
N ALA A 370 23.01 15.49 40.41
CA ALA A 370 24.42 15.43 40.75
C ALA A 370 24.53 15.07 42.24
N GLY A 371 24.98 13.85 42.53
CA GLY A 371 25.38 13.37 43.83
C GLY A 371 26.89 13.41 43.95
#